data_3783f705d5dcb71398d3e1ed08046b06
#
_entry.id   3783f705d5dcb71398d3e1ed08046b06
#
_cell.length_a   1.000
_cell.length_b   1.000
_cell.length_c   1.000
_cell.angle_alpha   90.00
_cell.angle_beta   90.00
_cell.angle_gamma   90.00
#
_symmetry.space_group_name_H-M   'P 1'
#
loop_
_entity.id
_entity.type
_entity.pdbx_description
1 polymer ?
#
loop_
_entity_poly.entity_id
_entity_poly.type
_entity_poly.pdbx_seq_one_letter_code
_entity_poly.pdbx_strand_id
1 'polypeptide(L)'
;MCIRDSPIWDDLVKYSNNKDYSGFTKHFSAQMLYGANEVEIGKQWANNKLLTSLSKQREFLGCLKRNNFVTVIFKQTSDTVPGEFIGRLVLGIEDDKVKVFGATIF
;
A
#
# COMPACT_ATOMS: atom_id res chain seq x y z
N MET A 1 10.44 4.34 13.68
CA MET A 1 9.72 5.61 13.74
C MET A 1 8.40 5.49 12.98
N CYS A 2 7.32 5.93 13.62
CA CYS A 2 6.01 5.87 12.97
C CYS A 2 5.79 7.11 12.13
N ILE A 3 5.34 6.93 10.90
CA ILE A 3 5.04 8.03 9.97
C ILE A 3 3.53 8.17 9.90
N ARG A 4 2.98 9.27 10.43
CA ARG A 4 1.54 9.50 10.48
C ARG A 4 0.95 9.74 9.10
N ASP A 5 1.68 10.49 8.27
CA ASP A 5 1.28 10.79 6.90
C ASP A 5 2.31 10.18 5.97
N SER A 6 2.05 8.95 5.52
CA SER A 6 2.99 8.25 4.67
C SER A 6 2.80 8.68 3.21
N PRO A 7 3.77 9.39 2.61
CA PRO A 7 3.72 9.67 1.18
C PRO A 7 3.75 8.40 0.35
N ILE A 8 4.31 7.32 0.90
CA ILE A 8 4.32 6.01 0.22
C ILE A 8 2.90 5.48 0.06
N TRP A 9 2.06 5.59 1.11
CA TRP A 9 0.67 5.15 1.02
C TRP A 9 -0.10 5.97 -0.01
N ASP A 10 0.11 7.28 -0.03
CA ASP A 10 -0.54 8.16 -1.01
C ASP A 10 -0.15 7.77 -2.44
N ASP A 11 1.13 7.44 -2.65
CA ASP A 11 1.60 6.98 -3.96
C ASP A 11 0.95 5.65 -4.33
N LEU A 12 0.85 4.72 -3.38
CA LEU A 12 0.21 3.43 -3.64
C LEU A 12 -1.24 3.62 -4.07
N VAL A 13 -1.99 4.48 -3.38
CA VAL A 13 -3.38 4.78 -3.72
C VAL A 13 -3.47 5.39 -5.11
N LYS A 14 -2.66 6.40 -5.38
CA LYS A 14 -2.67 7.10 -6.67
C LYS A 14 -2.39 6.15 -7.82
N TYR A 15 -1.32 5.37 -7.73
CA TYR A 15 -0.91 4.52 -8.83
C TYR A 15 -1.79 3.27 -8.96
N SER A 16 -2.36 2.79 -7.85
CA SER A 16 -3.34 1.70 -7.90
C SER A 16 -4.61 2.15 -8.64
N ASN A 17 -5.10 3.36 -8.33
CA ASN A 17 -6.29 3.90 -9.00
C ASN A 17 -6.06 4.10 -10.50
N ASN A 18 -4.84 4.41 -10.90
CA ASN A 18 -4.47 4.62 -12.29
C ASN A 18 -3.97 3.35 -12.99
N LYS A 19 -3.92 2.23 -12.28
CA LYS A 19 -3.41 0.95 -12.78
C LYS A 19 -2.00 1.08 -13.34
N ASP A 20 -1.18 1.90 -12.66
CA ASP A 20 0.21 2.17 -13.05
C ASP A 20 1.16 1.27 -12.26
N TYR A 21 1.54 0.15 -12.85
CA TYR A 21 2.39 -0.83 -12.17
C TYR A 21 3.76 -0.25 -11.80
N SER A 22 4.41 0.47 -12.71
CA SER A 22 5.73 1.06 -12.45
C SER A 22 5.70 2.01 -11.26
N GLY A 23 4.71 2.90 -11.22
CA GLY A 23 4.54 3.81 -10.10
C GLY A 23 4.16 3.10 -8.82
N PHE A 24 3.25 2.13 -8.94
CA PHE A 24 2.75 1.37 -7.78
C PHE A 24 3.88 0.63 -7.06
N THR A 25 4.82 0.07 -7.79
CA THR A 25 5.92 -0.73 -7.22
C THR A 25 7.19 0.06 -6.98
N LYS A 26 7.15 1.37 -7.16
CA LYS A 26 8.31 2.25 -7.05
C LYS A 26 9.09 2.09 -5.73
N HIS A 27 8.36 1.89 -4.63
CA HIS A 27 8.96 1.78 -3.30
C HIS A 27 9.03 0.34 -2.79
N PHE A 28 8.72 -0.64 -3.61
CA PHE A 28 8.71 -2.03 -3.17
C PHE A 28 10.13 -2.56 -2.98
N SER A 29 10.32 -3.38 -1.94
CA SER A 29 11.56 -4.12 -1.75
C SER A 29 11.69 -5.20 -2.82
N ALA A 30 12.90 -5.73 -3.01
CA ALA A 30 13.12 -6.84 -3.93
C ALA A 30 12.30 -8.07 -3.53
N GLN A 31 12.18 -8.32 -2.23
CA GLN A 31 11.37 -9.43 -1.72
C GLN A 31 9.89 -9.24 -2.07
N MET A 32 9.38 -8.03 -1.92
CA MET A 32 7.99 -7.72 -2.24
C MET A 32 7.71 -7.87 -3.74
N LEU A 33 8.64 -7.42 -4.58
CA LEU A 33 8.51 -7.51 -6.04
C LEU A 33 8.47 -8.96 -6.52
N TYR A 34 9.10 -9.86 -5.81
CA TYR A 34 9.11 -11.27 -6.18
C TYR A 34 7.69 -11.86 -6.24
N GLY A 35 6.84 -11.47 -5.27
CA GLY A 35 5.45 -11.93 -5.23
C GLY A 35 4.46 -11.00 -5.91
N ALA A 36 4.81 -9.72 -6.06
CA ALA A 36 3.94 -8.70 -6.62
C ALA A 36 4.37 -8.34 -8.05
N ASN A 37 4.41 -9.34 -8.94
CA ASN A 37 4.77 -9.12 -10.32
C ASN A 37 3.62 -8.48 -11.10
N GLU A 38 3.93 -7.99 -12.31
CA GLU A 38 2.98 -7.24 -13.12
C GLU A 38 1.72 -8.04 -13.44
N VAL A 39 1.86 -9.34 -13.69
CA VAL A 39 0.72 -10.20 -14.02
C VAL A 39 -0.22 -10.32 -12.81
N GLU A 40 0.33 -10.59 -11.64
CA GLU A 40 -0.47 -10.77 -10.41
C GLU A 40 -1.15 -9.47 -10.00
N ILE A 41 -0.45 -8.35 -10.03
CA ILE A 41 -1.02 -7.06 -9.69
C ILE A 41 -2.11 -6.67 -10.70
N GLY A 42 -1.87 -6.92 -11.98
CA GLY A 42 -2.86 -6.67 -13.02
C GLY A 42 -4.14 -7.48 -12.81
N LYS A 43 -4.01 -8.73 -12.39
CA LYS A 43 -5.18 -9.57 -12.06
C LYS A 43 -5.97 -9.00 -10.88
N GLN A 44 -5.28 -8.55 -9.84
CA GLN A 44 -5.93 -7.96 -8.68
C GLN A 44 -6.71 -6.70 -9.07
N TRP A 45 -6.12 -5.84 -9.88
CA TRP A 45 -6.79 -4.63 -10.34
C TRP A 45 -8.01 -4.93 -11.22
N ALA A 46 -7.92 -5.96 -12.03
CA ALA A 46 -9.02 -6.36 -12.91
C ALA A 46 -10.19 -6.98 -12.13
N ASN A 47 -9.90 -7.68 -11.04
CA ASN A 47 -10.91 -8.46 -10.30
C ASN A 47 -11.43 -7.76 -9.05
N ASN A 48 -10.83 -6.64 -8.62
CA ASN A 48 -11.20 -5.98 -7.38
C ASN A 48 -11.32 -4.48 -7.59
N LYS A 49 -12.56 -4.00 -7.72
CA LYS A 49 -12.84 -2.58 -7.90
C LYS A 49 -12.33 -1.71 -6.77
N LEU A 50 -12.28 -2.25 -5.55
CA LEU A 50 -11.78 -1.50 -4.41
C LEU A 50 -10.37 -0.98 -4.66
N LEU A 51 -9.51 -1.81 -5.24
CA LEU A 51 -8.09 -1.47 -5.45
C LEU A 51 -7.87 -0.36 -6.48
N THR A 52 -8.86 -0.09 -7.33
CA THR A 52 -8.74 0.94 -8.37
C THR A 52 -9.64 2.14 -8.15
N SER A 53 -10.30 2.20 -6.99
CA SER A 53 -11.21 3.29 -6.65
C SER A 53 -11.05 3.75 -5.21
N LEU A 54 -9.83 3.71 -4.70
CA LEU A 54 -9.52 4.12 -3.34
C LEU A 54 -9.66 5.63 -3.18
N SER A 55 -10.23 6.05 -2.06
CA SER A 55 -10.35 7.46 -1.72
C SER A 55 -8.96 8.03 -1.40
N LYS A 56 -8.75 9.28 -1.76
CA LYS A 56 -7.51 9.99 -1.39
C LYS A 56 -7.46 10.30 0.10
N GLN A 57 -8.60 10.28 0.78
CA GLN A 57 -8.66 10.54 2.20
C GLN A 57 -8.51 9.23 2.97
N ARG A 58 -7.73 9.30 4.02
CA ARG A 58 -7.51 8.17 4.90
C ARG A 58 -7.30 8.66 6.32
N GLU A 59 -7.52 7.79 7.29
CA GLU A 59 -7.31 8.11 8.69
C GLU A 59 -6.20 7.22 9.24
N PHE A 60 -5.21 7.84 9.86
CA PHE A 60 -4.15 7.11 10.54
C PHE A 60 -4.72 6.48 11.81
N LEU A 61 -4.60 5.16 11.97
CA LEU A 61 -5.10 4.45 13.14
C LEU A 61 -4.01 4.10 14.12
N GLY A 62 -2.82 3.81 13.65
CA GLY A 62 -1.72 3.48 14.52
C GLY A 62 -0.56 2.84 13.79
N CYS A 63 0.49 2.53 14.52
CA CYS A 63 1.62 1.81 13.97
C CYS A 63 2.20 0.86 15.00
N LEU A 64 2.83 -0.20 14.52
CA LEU A 64 3.49 -1.20 15.33
C LEU A 64 4.91 -1.36 14.84
N LYS A 65 5.85 -1.39 15.79
CA LYS A 65 7.24 -1.67 15.48
C LYS A 65 7.54 -3.10 15.90
N ARG A 66 8.09 -3.88 14.99
CA ARG A 66 8.44 -5.25 15.29
C ARG A 66 9.72 -5.61 14.55
N ASN A 67 10.77 -5.93 15.31
CA ASN A 67 12.10 -6.15 14.75
C ASN A 67 12.55 -4.93 13.95
N ASN A 68 12.89 -5.12 12.68
CA ASN A 68 13.35 -4.05 11.80
C ASN A 68 12.22 -3.50 10.93
N PHE A 69 10.97 -3.83 11.23
CA PHE A 69 9.81 -3.44 10.42
C PHE A 69 8.86 -2.54 11.19
N VAL A 70 8.22 -1.65 10.46
CA VAL A 70 7.16 -0.80 10.98
C VAL A 70 5.89 -1.09 10.20
N THR A 71 4.82 -1.45 10.89
CA THR A 71 3.52 -1.65 10.28
C THR A 71 2.65 -0.44 10.59
N VAL A 72 2.21 0.25 9.56
CA VAL A 72 1.34 1.43 9.68
C VAL A 72 -0.07 1.02 9.27
N ILE A 73 -1.06 1.42 10.06
CA ILE A 73 -2.45 1.02 9.85
C ILE A 73 -3.30 2.27 9.63
N PHE A 74 -4.07 2.24 8.56
CA PHE A 74 -4.97 3.32 8.16
C PHE A 74 -6.40 2.81 8.02
N LYS A 75 -7.36 3.70 8.25
CA LYS A 75 -8.74 3.49 7.82
C LYS A 75 -8.84 4.04 6.40
N GLN A 76 -9.17 3.20 5.45
CA GLN A 76 -9.25 3.55 4.04
C GLN A 76 -10.68 3.37 3.57
N THR A 77 -11.17 4.32 2.77
CA THR A 77 -12.47 4.21 2.13
C THR A 77 -12.30 4.22 0.63
N SER A 78 -13.37 3.90 -0.08
CA SER A 78 -13.41 3.89 -1.54
C SER A 78 -14.45 4.87 -2.03
N ASP A 79 -14.22 5.45 -3.22
CA ASP A 79 -15.19 6.35 -3.84
C ASP A 79 -16.37 5.60 -4.45
N THR A 80 -16.25 4.30 -4.70
CA THR A 80 -17.28 3.50 -5.37
C THR A 80 -17.76 2.31 -4.56
N VAL A 81 -16.94 1.76 -3.69
CA VAL A 81 -17.29 0.59 -2.88
C VAL A 81 -17.63 1.07 -1.46
N PRO A 82 -18.87 0.84 -0.98
CA PRO A 82 -19.26 1.31 0.35
C PRO A 82 -18.55 0.52 1.44
N GLY A 83 -18.35 1.17 2.59
CA GLY A 83 -17.76 0.56 3.77
C GLY A 83 -16.40 1.15 4.12
N GLU A 84 -15.88 0.70 5.25
CA GLU A 84 -14.57 1.11 5.75
C GLU A 84 -13.64 -0.09 5.71
N PHE A 85 -12.41 0.15 5.32
CA PHE A 85 -11.41 -0.91 5.13
C PHE A 85 -10.15 -0.58 5.91
N ILE A 86 -9.38 -1.61 6.22
CA ILE A 86 -8.09 -1.43 6.90
C ILE A 86 -6.99 -1.49 5.83
N GLY A 87 -6.21 -0.41 5.75
CA GLY A 87 -4.99 -0.38 4.95
C GLY A 87 -3.80 -0.69 5.84
N ARG A 88 -3.00 -1.67 5.47
CA ARG A 88 -1.81 -2.06 6.23
C ARG A 88 -0.59 -1.91 5.33
N LEU A 89 0.38 -1.13 5.80
CA LEU A 89 1.62 -0.87 5.10
C LEU A 89 2.79 -1.30 5.97
N VAL A 90 3.57 -2.25 5.48
CA VAL A 90 4.77 -2.72 6.19
C VAL A 90 5.99 -2.11 5.53
N LEU A 91 6.77 -1.39 6.31
CA LEU A 91 7.97 -0.69 5.85
C LEU A 91 9.20 -1.29 6.51
N GLY A 92 10.29 -1.34 5.78
CA GLY A 92 11.58 -1.80 6.28
C GLY A 92 12.70 -1.09 5.55
N ILE A 93 13.95 -1.44 5.91
CA ILE A 93 15.13 -0.85 5.29
C ILE A 93 15.76 -1.88 4.35
N GLU A 94 16.03 -1.46 3.13
CA GLU A 94 16.77 -2.24 2.12
C GLU A 94 17.71 -1.28 1.41
N ASP A 95 19.01 -1.61 1.40
CA ASP A 95 20.05 -0.77 0.79
C ASP A 95 20.02 0.67 1.31
N ASP A 96 19.85 0.82 2.64
CA ASP A 96 19.81 2.09 3.36
C ASP A 96 18.61 2.98 2.97
N LYS A 97 17.59 2.39 2.33
CA LYS A 97 16.38 3.11 1.92
C LYS A 97 15.15 2.45 2.52
N VAL A 98 14.14 3.27 2.81
CA VAL A 98 12.85 2.77 3.25
C VAL A 98 12.13 2.15 2.05
N LYS A 99 11.75 0.88 2.19
CA LYS A 99 11.06 0.14 1.14
C LYS A 99 9.80 -0.51 1.70
N VAL A 100 8.86 -0.80 0.80
CA VAL A 100 7.61 -1.48 1.14
C VAL A 100 7.85 -2.99 1.12
N PHE A 101 7.57 -3.63 2.26
CA PHE A 101 7.66 -5.08 2.41
C PHE A 101 6.28 -5.75 2.44
N GLY A 102 5.23 -4.96 2.56
CA GLY A 102 3.86 -5.45 2.48
C GLY A 102 2.87 -4.30 2.36
N ALA A 103 1.83 -4.50 1.59
CA ALA A 103 0.75 -3.53 1.44
C ALA A 103 -0.53 -4.29 1.15
N THR A 104 -1.51 -4.16 2.04
CA THR A 104 -2.78 -4.87 1.91
C THR A 104 -3.94 -3.96 2.32
N ILE A 105 -5.12 -4.28 1.79
CA ILE A 105 -6.39 -3.66 2.20
C ILE A 105 -7.39 -4.78 2.41
N PHE A 106 -8.08 -4.74 3.53
CA PHE A 106 -9.06 -5.77 3.84
C PHE A 106 -10.15 -5.28 4.78
#